data_f558ada2b4605cb291865d829664e1f0
#
_entry.id   f558ada2b4605cb291865d829664e1f0
#
_cell.length_a   1.000
_cell.length_b   1.000
_cell.length_c   1.000
_cell.angle_alpha   90.00
_cell.angle_beta   90.00
_cell.angle_gamma   90.00
#
_symmetry.space_group_name_H-M   'P 1'
#
loop_
_entity.id
_entity.type
_entity.pdbx_description
1 polymer ?
#
loop_
_entity_poly.entity_id
_entity_poly.type
_entity_poly.pdbx_seq_one_letter_code
_entity_poly.pdbx_strand_id
1 'polypeptide(L)'
;LLAYNMLDEPNVFFQARKEDYNEIYRLLTAVDPYHPVQIVQCGEVNMPREHEEFCNIYEFDFYPGYAKNGLSFKKLSSVPLRVRLLRSILSPEKPVFVTFQGYDRVRTWDKFEQGRLANYTETRCLFYASASEGASGFYYWPFDDASVGCLQTRPEWHSIALNIQEFNIMLPVIFAKEY
;
A
#
# COMPACT_ATOMS: atom_id res chain seq x y z
N LEU A 1 -11.34 6.80 13.15
CA LEU A 1 -11.14 5.55 12.43
C LEU A 1 -11.31 5.81 10.93
N LEU A 2 -10.38 5.38 10.08
CA LEU A 2 -10.48 5.51 8.63
C LEU A 2 -11.10 4.25 8.03
N ALA A 3 -10.61 3.09 8.44
CA ALA A 3 -11.07 1.78 7.98
C ALA A 3 -10.74 0.70 9.02
N TYR A 4 -11.41 -0.44 8.93
CA TYR A 4 -11.02 -1.65 9.64
C TYR A 4 -10.04 -2.45 8.77
N ASN A 5 -8.83 -2.69 9.24
CA ASN A 5 -7.96 -3.67 8.61
C ASN A 5 -8.38 -5.07 9.08
N MET A 6 -9.04 -5.79 8.18
CA MET A 6 -9.58 -7.11 8.50
C MET A 6 -8.50 -8.17 8.63
N LEU A 7 -7.57 -8.18 7.68
CA LEU A 7 -6.47 -9.14 7.63
C LEU A 7 -5.25 -8.52 6.94
N ASP A 8 -4.07 -8.90 7.42
CA ASP A 8 -2.78 -8.50 6.93
C ASP A 8 -2.13 -9.67 6.17
N GLU A 9 -1.84 -9.48 4.90
CA GLU A 9 -1.23 -10.43 3.97
C GLU A 9 -1.84 -11.85 3.99
N PRO A 10 -3.17 -11.99 3.91
CA PRO A 10 -3.80 -13.31 3.96
C PRO A 10 -3.40 -14.22 2.81
N ASN A 11 -2.95 -13.65 1.69
CA ASN A 11 -2.43 -14.40 0.55
C ASN A 11 -1.05 -15.06 0.80
N VAL A 12 -0.41 -14.76 1.92
CA VAL A 12 0.88 -15.35 2.34
C VAL A 12 0.74 -16.15 3.62
N PHE A 13 0.14 -15.56 4.66
CA PHE A 13 0.21 -16.08 6.02
C PHE A 13 -1.01 -16.87 6.46
N PHE A 14 -2.14 -16.68 5.79
CA PHE A 14 -3.40 -17.30 6.21
C PHE A 14 -3.97 -18.17 5.09
N GLN A 15 -4.12 -19.46 5.38
CA GLN A 15 -4.91 -20.36 4.57
C GLN A 15 -6.38 -20.36 5.04
N ALA A 16 -6.90 -19.15 5.34
CA ALA A 16 -8.30 -19.03 5.74
C ALA A 16 -9.20 -19.38 4.56
N ARG A 17 -10.33 -20.01 4.84
CA ARG A 17 -11.32 -20.34 3.82
C ARG A 17 -12.11 -19.10 3.45
N LYS A 18 -12.68 -19.11 2.26
CA LYS A 18 -13.56 -18.02 1.77
C LYS A 18 -14.70 -17.70 2.77
N GLU A 19 -15.23 -18.73 3.42
CA GLU A 19 -16.29 -18.61 4.42
C GLU A 19 -15.84 -17.80 5.64
N ASP A 20 -14.61 -17.97 6.08
CA ASP A 20 -14.04 -17.27 7.24
C ASP A 20 -13.91 -15.76 6.95
N TYR A 21 -13.44 -15.39 5.75
CA TYR A 21 -13.41 -13.98 5.31
C TYR A 21 -14.81 -13.36 5.25
N ASN A 22 -15.77 -14.09 4.68
CA ASN A 22 -17.14 -13.62 4.57
C ASN A 22 -17.79 -13.41 5.94
N GLU A 23 -17.54 -14.30 6.90
CA GLU A 23 -18.05 -14.17 8.26
C GLU A 23 -17.49 -12.92 8.95
N ILE A 24 -16.15 -12.71 8.90
CA ILE A 24 -15.51 -11.53 9.51
C ILE A 24 -16.03 -10.25 8.85
N TYR A 25 -16.09 -10.19 7.53
CA TYR A 25 -16.60 -9.03 6.80
C TYR A 25 -18.04 -8.69 7.19
N ARG A 26 -18.92 -9.70 7.25
CA ARG A 26 -20.31 -9.52 7.66
C ARG A 26 -20.45 -9.05 9.12
N LEU A 27 -19.64 -9.57 10.02
CA LEU A 27 -19.62 -9.14 11.42
C LEU A 27 -19.20 -7.68 11.54
N LEU A 28 -18.10 -7.28 10.89
CA LEU A 28 -17.61 -5.90 10.91
C LEU A 28 -18.65 -4.94 10.35
N THR A 29 -19.21 -5.24 9.18
CA THR A 29 -20.21 -4.38 8.53
C THR A 29 -21.57 -4.34 9.26
N ALA A 30 -21.90 -5.38 10.02
CA ALA A 30 -23.11 -5.39 10.85
C ALA A 30 -22.94 -4.54 12.12
N VAL A 31 -21.74 -4.51 12.70
CA VAL A 31 -21.45 -3.72 13.91
C VAL A 31 -21.22 -2.24 13.55
N ASP A 32 -20.53 -1.98 12.47
CA ASP A 32 -20.24 -0.62 12.01
C ASP A 32 -20.36 -0.51 10.48
N PRO A 33 -21.54 -0.12 9.97
CA PRO A 33 -21.76 0.02 8.54
C PRO A 33 -21.16 1.32 7.96
N TYR A 34 -20.60 2.21 8.79
CA TYR A 34 -20.12 3.53 8.37
C TYR A 34 -18.64 3.54 8.00
N HIS A 35 -17.84 2.63 8.54
CA HIS A 35 -16.42 2.55 8.24
C HIS A 35 -16.13 1.39 7.29
N PRO A 36 -15.31 1.64 6.25
CA PRO A 36 -14.98 0.59 5.30
C PRO A 36 -14.11 -0.49 5.92
N VAL A 37 -14.21 -1.69 5.37
CA VAL A 37 -13.33 -2.80 5.68
C VAL A 37 -12.28 -2.89 4.58
N GLN A 38 -11.02 -2.95 4.96
CA GLN A 38 -9.90 -3.17 4.04
C GLN A 38 -9.23 -4.51 4.27
N ILE A 39 -8.59 -5.02 3.22
CA ILE A 39 -7.74 -6.19 3.25
C ILE A 39 -6.41 -5.82 2.63
N VAL A 40 -5.31 -6.11 3.32
CA VAL A 40 -3.95 -5.86 2.83
C VAL A 40 -3.40 -7.14 2.22
N GLN A 41 -2.98 -7.10 0.96
CA GLN A 41 -2.38 -8.22 0.26
C GLN A 41 -0.88 -8.02 0.12
N CYS A 42 -0.09 -9.08 0.27
CA CYS A 42 1.31 -9.05 -0.13
C CYS A 42 1.41 -8.87 -1.64
N GLY A 43 1.93 -7.74 -2.07
CA GLY A 43 2.10 -7.42 -3.49
C GLY A 43 3.23 -8.19 -4.18
N GLU A 44 3.99 -9.01 -3.46
CA GLU A 44 5.08 -9.83 -4.01
C GLU A 44 4.59 -11.15 -4.61
N VAL A 45 3.42 -11.60 -4.18
CA VAL A 45 2.81 -12.86 -4.61
C VAL A 45 1.50 -12.61 -5.36
N ASN A 46 0.81 -13.67 -5.73
CA ASN A 46 -0.50 -13.55 -6.35
C ASN A 46 -1.49 -12.85 -5.41
N MET A 47 -2.19 -11.85 -5.93
CA MET A 47 -3.24 -11.11 -5.22
C MET A 47 -4.59 -11.60 -5.70
N PRO A 48 -5.30 -12.44 -4.92
CA PRO A 48 -6.52 -13.10 -5.37
C PRO A 48 -7.66 -12.12 -5.61
N ARG A 49 -8.27 -12.16 -6.80
CA ARG A 49 -9.45 -11.36 -7.12
C ARG A 49 -10.63 -11.66 -6.20
N GLU A 50 -10.81 -12.90 -5.82
CA GLU A 50 -11.92 -13.35 -4.96
C GLU A 50 -11.95 -12.62 -3.60
N HIS A 51 -10.84 -12.06 -3.14
CA HIS A 51 -10.80 -11.26 -1.92
C HIS A 51 -11.51 -9.90 -2.07
N GLU A 52 -11.82 -9.48 -3.30
CA GLU A 52 -12.62 -8.28 -3.57
C GLU A 52 -14.00 -8.33 -2.90
N GLU A 53 -14.59 -9.51 -2.77
CA GLU A 53 -15.94 -9.71 -2.23
C GLU A 53 -16.02 -9.41 -0.72
N PHE A 54 -14.85 -9.44 -0.01
CA PHE A 54 -14.79 -9.34 1.45
C PHE A 54 -14.18 -8.02 1.94
N CYS A 55 -14.05 -7.05 1.09
CA CYS A 55 -13.53 -5.75 1.48
C CYS A 55 -14.19 -4.61 0.69
N ASN A 56 -14.20 -3.43 1.30
CA ASN A 56 -14.57 -2.20 0.62
C ASN A 56 -13.35 -1.57 -0.06
N ILE A 57 -12.15 -1.75 0.52
CA ILE A 57 -10.87 -1.24 0.01
C ILE A 57 -9.94 -2.43 -0.19
N TYR A 58 -9.45 -2.59 -1.42
CA TYR A 58 -8.44 -3.58 -1.75
C TYR A 58 -7.07 -2.91 -1.66
N GLU A 59 -6.30 -3.26 -0.65
CA GLU A 59 -4.97 -2.71 -0.41
C GLU A 59 -3.91 -3.75 -0.73
N PHE A 60 -2.74 -3.29 -1.17
CA PHE A 60 -1.55 -4.12 -1.19
C PHE A 60 -0.33 -3.36 -0.72
N ASP A 61 0.59 -4.08 -0.11
CA ASP A 61 1.90 -3.59 0.21
C ASP A 61 2.95 -4.14 -0.77
N PHE A 62 3.89 -3.32 -1.13
CA PHE A 62 5.02 -3.71 -1.95
C PHE A 62 6.22 -2.82 -1.67
N TYR A 63 7.28 -3.45 -1.20
CA TYR A 63 8.47 -2.77 -0.75
C TYR A 63 9.63 -2.95 -1.73
N PRO A 64 10.03 -1.91 -2.49
CA PRO A 64 11.16 -1.98 -3.42
C PRO A 64 12.48 -2.34 -2.74
N GLY A 65 12.65 -1.96 -1.46
CA GLY A 65 13.89 -2.09 -0.71
C GLY A 65 14.96 -1.16 -1.27
N TYR A 66 15.52 -0.29 -0.42
CA TYR A 66 16.50 0.72 -0.84
C TYR A 66 17.85 0.45 -0.19
N ALA A 67 18.84 0.04 -1.00
CA ALA A 67 20.18 -0.19 -0.52
C ALA A 67 20.92 1.12 -0.23
N LYS A 68 21.90 1.09 0.69
CA LYS A 68 22.73 2.26 1.04
C LYS A 68 23.48 2.87 -0.17
N ASN A 69 23.83 2.06 -1.16
CA ASN A 69 24.51 2.51 -2.37
C ASN A 69 23.62 3.28 -3.36
N GLY A 70 22.40 3.58 -2.98
CA GLY A 70 21.46 4.38 -3.79
C GLY A 70 20.58 3.58 -4.75
N LEU A 71 20.79 2.27 -4.89
CA LEU A 71 19.96 1.42 -5.74
C LEU A 71 18.78 0.84 -4.95
N SER A 72 17.66 0.63 -5.63
CA SER A 72 16.55 -0.19 -5.08
C SER A 72 16.77 -1.66 -5.49
N PHE A 73 16.42 -2.60 -4.62
CA PHE A 73 16.49 -4.04 -4.91
C PHE A 73 15.49 -4.46 -5.98
N LYS A 74 14.30 -3.84 -5.95
CA LYS A 74 13.26 -4.03 -6.97
C LYS A 74 13.05 -2.72 -7.71
N LYS A 75 12.66 -2.81 -8.97
CA LYS A 75 12.36 -1.62 -9.78
C LYS A 75 11.19 -0.85 -9.18
N LEU A 76 11.31 0.47 -9.09
CA LEU A 76 10.21 1.34 -8.62
C LEU A 76 8.95 1.14 -9.46
N SER A 77 9.11 0.92 -10.77
CA SER A 77 8.00 0.64 -11.68
C SER A 77 7.21 -0.62 -11.34
N SER A 78 7.72 -1.49 -10.50
CA SER A 78 6.99 -2.68 -10.06
C SER A 78 5.75 -2.34 -9.24
N VAL A 79 5.76 -1.22 -8.51
CA VAL A 79 4.58 -0.77 -7.71
C VAL A 79 3.42 -0.36 -8.62
N PRO A 80 3.57 0.64 -9.52
CA PRO A 80 2.46 1.02 -10.40
C PRO A 80 2.02 -0.10 -11.34
N LEU A 81 2.92 -1.00 -11.76
CA LEU A 81 2.52 -2.16 -12.55
C LEU A 81 1.58 -3.10 -11.80
N ARG A 82 1.71 -3.21 -10.47
CA ARG A 82 0.76 -3.97 -9.66
C ARG A 82 -0.60 -3.28 -9.54
N VAL A 83 -0.60 -1.95 -9.43
CA VAL A 83 -1.86 -1.18 -9.50
C VAL A 83 -2.57 -1.46 -10.82
N ARG A 84 -1.86 -1.36 -11.94
CA ARG A 84 -2.40 -1.67 -13.27
C ARG A 84 -2.97 -3.09 -13.35
N LEU A 85 -2.25 -4.08 -12.82
CA LEU A 85 -2.72 -5.45 -12.76
C LEU A 85 -4.02 -5.56 -11.97
N LEU A 86 -4.08 -4.98 -10.76
CA LEU A 86 -5.29 -4.99 -9.95
C LEU A 86 -6.44 -4.27 -10.64
N ARG A 87 -6.21 -3.13 -11.30
CA ARG A 87 -7.23 -2.41 -12.08
C ARG A 87 -7.78 -3.25 -13.24
N SER A 88 -6.99 -4.18 -13.78
CA SER A 88 -7.43 -5.05 -14.87
C SER A 88 -8.29 -6.24 -14.42
N ILE A 89 -8.27 -6.59 -13.12
CA ILE A 89 -8.96 -7.78 -12.60
C ILE A 89 -10.07 -7.46 -11.59
N LEU A 90 -9.98 -6.33 -10.88
CA LEU A 90 -10.98 -5.88 -9.91
C LEU A 90 -12.08 -5.07 -10.58
N SER A 91 -13.21 -4.95 -9.88
CA SER A 91 -14.31 -4.08 -10.31
C SER A 91 -13.85 -2.63 -10.44
N PRO A 92 -14.33 -1.87 -11.45
CA PRO A 92 -13.89 -0.48 -11.69
C PRO A 92 -14.07 0.44 -10.47
N GLU A 93 -15.11 0.20 -9.68
CA GLU A 93 -15.45 1.00 -8.50
C GLU A 93 -14.66 0.62 -7.25
N LYS A 94 -13.95 -0.53 -7.26
CA LYS A 94 -13.19 -0.98 -6.10
C LYS A 94 -11.99 -0.07 -5.86
N PRO A 95 -11.91 0.66 -4.72
CA PRO A 95 -10.72 1.42 -4.40
C PRO A 95 -9.50 0.52 -4.24
N VAL A 96 -8.38 0.90 -4.86
CA VAL A 96 -7.08 0.22 -4.73
C VAL A 96 -6.15 1.13 -3.97
N PHE A 97 -5.71 0.69 -2.79
CA PHE A 97 -4.75 1.41 -1.97
C PHE A 97 -3.38 0.73 -2.02
N VAL A 98 -2.35 1.54 -1.85
CA VAL A 98 -0.95 1.09 -1.89
C VAL A 98 -0.25 1.47 -0.60
N THR A 99 0.38 0.50 0.05
CA THR A 99 1.25 0.75 1.19
C THR A 99 2.70 0.78 0.74
N PHE A 100 3.34 1.94 0.92
CA PHE A 100 4.74 2.17 0.62
C PHE A 100 5.66 1.85 1.80
N GLN A 101 6.92 1.56 1.47
CA GLN A 101 7.95 1.30 2.45
C GLN A 101 8.28 2.55 3.27
N GLY A 102 8.06 2.47 4.59
CA GLY A 102 8.37 3.50 5.58
C GLY A 102 9.55 3.15 6.48
N TYR A 103 10.42 2.21 6.11
CA TYR A 103 11.53 1.74 6.92
C TYR A 103 12.83 1.63 6.10
N ASP A 104 13.96 1.63 6.79
CA ASP A 104 15.31 1.65 6.21
C ASP A 104 16.00 0.28 6.21
N ARG A 105 15.26 -0.79 6.33
CA ARG A 105 15.81 -2.15 6.29
C ARG A 105 15.49 -2.83 4.98
N VAL A 106 16.40 -3.71 4.58
CA VAL A 106 16.21 -4.57 3.41
C VAL A 106 16.30 -6.00 3.86
N ARG A 107 15.30 -6.79 3.48
CA ARG A 107 15.35 -8.24 3.69
C ARG A 107 16.16 -8.86 2.56
N THR A 108 17.34 -9.37 2.89
CA THR A 108 18.03 -10.39 2.09
C THR A 108 17.58 -11.77 2.56
N TRP A 109 17.87 -12.84 1.80
CA TRP A 109 17.36 -14.20 1.99
C TRP A 109 17.32 -14.71 3.44
N ASP A 110 18.25 -14.23 4.29
CA ASP A 110 18.34 -14.69 5.70
C ASP A 110 18.54 -13.56 6.72
N LYS A 111 18.65 -12.29 6.29
CA LYS A 111 18.99 -11.19 7.18
C LYS A 111 18.28 -9.89 6.79
N PHE A 112 18.00 -9.08 7.80
CA PHE A 112 17.68 -7.68 7.58
C PHE A 112 18.99 -6.87 7.55
N GLU A 113 19.28 -6.25 6.43
CA GLU A 113 20.41 -5.34 6.30
C GLU A 113 19.93 -3.89 6.41
N GLN A 114 20.80 -3.03 6.93
CA GLN A 114 20.51 -1.61 6.97
C GLN A 114 20.53 -1.05 5.55
N GLY A 115 19.39 -0.53 5.12
CA GLY A 115 19.22 0.18 3.86
C GLY A 115 19.13 1.69 4.06
N ARG A 116 18.27 2.32 3.30
CA ARG A 116 17.83 3.70 3.42
C ARG A 116 16.34 3.81 3.16
N LEU A 117 15.75 4.94 3.49
CA LEU A 117 14.41 5.30 3.04
C LEU A 117 14.43 5.77 1.58
N ALA A 118 13.26 5.74 0.94
CA ALA A 118 13.08 6.38 -0.35
C ALA A 118 13.39 7.89 -0.25
N ASN A 119 14.12 8.40 -1.23
CA ASN A 119 14.34 9.84 -1.33
C ASN A 119 13.12 10.57 -1.91
N TYR A 120 13.17 11.90 -1.91
CA TYR A 120 12.08 12.74 -2.41
C TYR A 120 11.62 12.37 -3.83
N THR A 121 12.56 12.18 -4.75
CA THR A 121 12.25 11.87 -6.15
C THR A 121 11.63 10.49 -6.31
N GLU A 122 12.14 9.50 -5.58
CA GLU A 122 11.60 8.13 -5.59
C GLU A 122 10.18 8.09 -5.02
N THR A 123 9.96 8.76 -3.88
CA THR A 123 8.63 8.88 -3.26
C THR A 123 7.66 9.58 -4.20
N ARG A 124 8.06 10.70 -4.81
CA ARG A 124 7.26 11.43 -5.77
C ARG A 124 6.90 10.57 -6.97
N CYS A 125 7.86 9.85 -7.52
CA CYS A 125 7.64 8.93 -8.63
C CYS A 125 6.61 7.86 -8.27
N LEU A 126 6.72 7.25 -7.09
CA LEU A 126 5.77 6.22 -6.63
C LEU A 126 4.35 6.75 -6.51
N PHE A 127 4.16 7.94 -5.92
CA PHE A 127 2.84 8.55 -5.80
C PHE A 127 2.18 8.77 -7.17
N TYR A 128 2.85 9.52 -8.04
CA TYR A 128 2.25 9.92 -9.33
C TYR A 128 2.10 8.74 -10.28
N ALA A 129 3.08 7.86 -10.34
CA ALA A 129 2.99 6.67 -11.19
C ALA A 129 1.89 5.70 -10.71
N SER A 130 1.72 5.52 -9.39
CA SER A 130 0.65 4.68 -8.87
C SER A 130 -0.74 5.32 -9.07
N ALA A 131 -0.87 6.63 -8.88
CA ALA A 131 -2.11 7.35 -9.15
C ALA A 131 -2.50 7.28 -10.64
N SER A 132 -1.54 7.43 -11.55
CA SER A 132 -1.80 7.33 -13.00
C SER A 132 -2.25 5.94 -13.45
N GLU A 133 -1.95 4.89 -12.68
CA GLU A 133 -2.44 3.53 -12.89
C GLU A 133 -3.75 3.24 -12.17
N GLY A 134 -4.32 4.22 -11.45
CA GLY A 134 -5.62 4.12 -10.79
C GLY A 134 -5.58 3.76 -9.31
N ALA A 135 -4.47 3.96 -8.61
CA ALA A 135 -4.46 3.91 -7.15
C ALA A 135 -5.32 5.04 -6.58
N SER A 136 -6.15 4.73 -5.59
CA SER A 136 -7.11 5.63 -4.96
C SER A 136 -6.64 6.15 -3.60
N GLY A 137 -5.61 5.55 -3.00
CA GLY A 137 -5.08 5.95 -1.72
C GLY A 137 -3.70 5.35 -1.44
N PHE A 138 -3.03 5.94 -0.46
CA PHE A 138 -1.64 5.61 -0.13
C PHE A 138 -1.43 5.58 1.36
N TYR A 139 -0.69 4.57 1.81
CA TYR A 139 -0.21 4.42 3.18
C TYR A 139 1.31 4.30 3.20
N TYR A 140 1.88 4.43 4.39
CA TYR A 140 3.26 4.09 4.72
C TYR A 140 3.29 3.13 5.90
N TRP A 141 4.09 2.08 5.79
CA TRP A 141 4.30 1.14 6.88
C TRP A 141 5.80 0.98 7.19
N PRO A 142 6.20 0.94 8.49
CA PRO A 142 5.43 1.41 9.65
C PRO A 142 5.66 2.91 9.88
N PHE A 143 4.73 3.55 10.57
CA PHE A 143 4.89 4.96 10.96
C PHE A 143 5.77 5.10 12.20
N ASP A 144 5.58 4.26 13.20
CA ASP A 144 6.30 4.27 14.47
C ASP A 144 6.57 2.85 14.95
N ASP A 145 7.69 2.30 14.52
CA ASP A 145 8.19 1.01 14.99
C ASP A 145 9.70 1.11 15.25
N ALA A 146 10.08 1.10 16.53
CA ALA A 146 11.46 1.17 16.96
C ALA A 146 12.32 0.00 16.43
N SER A 147 11.69 -1.13 16.07
CA SER A 147 12.40 -2.31 15.56
C SER A 147 12.83 -2.16 14.10
N VAL A 148 12.11 -1.35 13.31
CA VAL A 148 12.34 -1.17 11.87
C VAL A 148 12.70 0.26 11.46
N GLY A 149 12.80 1.17 12.42
CA GLY A 149 13.11 2.58 12.23
C GLY A 149 11.86 3.47 12.29
N CYS A 150 11.96 4.57 13.03
CA CYS A 150 10.87 5.50 13.21
C CYS A 150 10.93 6.60 12.14
N LEU A 151 9.92 6.69 11.28
CA LEU A 151 9.86 7.71 10.23
C LEU A 151 9.86 9.13 10.79
N GLN A 152 9.12 9.35 11.88
CA GLN A 152 8.91 10.70 12.43
C GLN A 152 10.18 11.38 12.90
N THR A 153 11.24 10.63 13.22
CA THR A 153 12.55 11.18 13.66
C THR A 153 13.54 11.32 12.52
N ARG A 154 13.19 10.96 11.30
CA ARG A 154 14.07 10.93 10.13
C ARG A 154 13.89 12.15 9.24
N PRO A 155 14.97 12.70 8.69
CA PRO A 155 14.90 13.80 7.72
C PRO A 155 14.04 13.45 6.50
N GLU A 156 14.02 12.19 6.10
CA GLU A 156 13.25 11.67 4.97
C GLU A 156 11.73 11.80 5.17
N TRP A 157 11.27 11.89 6.43
CA TRP A 157 9.87 12.18 6.73
C TRP A 157 9.43 13.51 6.13
N HIS A 158 10.29 14.51 6.14
CA HIS A 158 10.00 15.80 5.49
C HIS A 158 9.80 15.64 3.98
N SER A 159 10.57 14.77 3.34
CA SER A 159 10.40 14.47 1.92
C SER A 159 9.06 13.81 1.63
N ILE A 160 8.63 12.88 2.48
CA ILE A 160 7.31 12.24 2.39
C ILE A 160 6.21 13.29 2.61
N ALA A 161 6.31 14.10 3.66
CA ALA A 161 5.33 15.14 3.97
C ALA A 161 5.18 16.16 2.83
N LEU A 162 6.29 16.61 2.24
CA LEU A 162 6.28 17.51 1.09
C LEU A 162 5.60 16.89 -0.12
N ASN A 163 5.88 15.62 -0.42
CA ASN A 163 5.22 14.88 -1.51
C ASN A 163 3.71 14.73 -1.26
N ILE A 164 3.30 14.46 -0.02
CA ILE A 164 1.86 14.38 0.34
C ILE A 164 1.20 15.75 0.15
N GLN A 165 1.83 16.83 0.58
CA GLN A 165 1.31 18.18 0.38
C GLN A 165 1.16 18.53 -1.10
N GLU A 166 2.19 18.27 -1.91
CA GLU A 166 2.14 18.47 -3.37
C GLU A 166 1.02 17.65 -3.99
N PHE A 167 0.95 16.36 -3.63
CA PHE A 167 -0.07 15.46 -4.16
C PHE A 167 -1.48 15.93 -3.80
N ASN A 168 -1.71 16.37 -2.56
CA ASN A 168 -3.00 16.89 -2.13
C ASN A 168 -3.43 18.15 -2.91
N ILE A 169 -2.49 19.03 -3.26
CA ILE A 169 -2.76 20.19 -4.12
C ILE A 169 -3.18 19.74 -5.52
N MET A 170 -2.60 18.66 -6.02
CA MET A 170 -2.86 18.13 -7.34
C MET A 170 -4.08 17.20 -7.43
N LEU A 171 -4.64 16.73 -6.29
CA LEU A 171 -5.80 15.84 -6.27
C LEU A 171 -6.96 16.27 -7.17
N PRO A 172 -7.40 17.56 -7.18
CA PRO A 172 -8.48 17.98 -8.05
C PRO A 172 -8.21 17.80 -9.54
N VAL A 173 -6.93 17.85 -9.93
CA VAL A 173 -6.50 17.67 -11.34
C VAL A 173 -6.36 16.17 -11.65
N ILE A 174 -5.74 15.41 -10.74
CA ILE A 174 -5.47 13.97 -10.93
C ILE A 174 -6.77 13.17 -11.02
N PHE A 175 -7.77 13.54 -10.22
CA PHE A 175 -9.06 12.85 -10.16
C PHE A 175 -10.20 13.65 -10.83
N ALA A 176 -9.86 14.69 -11.60
CA ALA A 176 -10.87 15.36 -12.43
C ALA A 176 -11.46 14.34 -13.41
N LYS A 177 -12.79 14.17 -13.37
CA LYS A 177 -13.47 13.45 -14.44
C LYS A 177 -13.34 14.31 -15.69
N GLU A 178 -12.90 13.72 -16.79
CA GLU A 178 -13.10 14.33 -18.10
C GLU A 178 -14.62 14.48 -18.31
N TYR A 179 -15.05 15.72 -18.44
CA TYR A 179 -16.43 16.05 -18.79
C TYR A 179 -16.58 16.08 -20.32
#